data_fa9260fd486402e44fc877e810162fc2
#
_entry.id   fa9260fd486402e44fc877e810162fc2
#
_cell.length_a   1.000
_cell.length_b   1.000
_cell.length_c   1.000
_cell.angle_alpha   90.00
_cell.angle_beta   90.00
_cell.angle_gamma   90.00
#
_symmetry.space_group_name_H-M   'P 1'
#
loop_
_entity.id
_entity.type
_entity.pdbx_description
1 polymer ?
#
loop_
_entity_poly.entity_id
_entity_poly.type
_entity_poly.pdbx_seq_one_letter_code
_entity_poly.pdbx_strand_id
1 'polypeptide(L)'
;MSDYLYDVAKRLVAFDTVSSKSDRDAMDYIAGELAPRGFKTALQPVELSGVAQVNLVAWLGPPTADGLIISGHVDTVPFDGQPGWERAPLTLEIAGERIYGRGTTDMKGFIAQCLDAAHTLDSTRLKRPLVFVFTASEEIGCLGAHSVGPALKQILGETPVPRLAWIGEPTSWGVSHAHKSIVSFQVTVRGAGGHSGAPAKGVNAIAVMARVMDTIGGYQQELTARRPAEYLEVFPDAPCDVLNFGTIHGGIALNMITEECKLRVSYRTLPDAEPLDVFHEIERRLAALDGHDYAGGEHRAKIETSLLNIVPPLNSPRGTALESALFEVTGEKTSGGALYGTDGSWFTRSGITSLICGPGDLEQAHQPNEHVRRDAFDRGPAMIRKVIERLCCAA
;
A
#
# COMPACT_ATOMS: atom_id res chain seq x y z
N MET A 1 1.71 0.44 31.78
CA MET A 1 1.81 -0.30 30.51
C MET A 1 0.80 -1.43 30.59
N SER A 2 0.02 -1.64 29.55
CA SER A 2 -0.95 -2.72 29.51
C SER A 2 -0.21 -4.01 29.11
N ASP A 3 -0.19 -5.02 29.98
CA ASP A 3 0.34 -6.34 29.65
C ASP A 3 -0.39 -6.89 28.41
N TYR A 4 -1.68 -6.55 28.27
CA TYR A 4 -2.50 -6.94 27.12
C TYR A 4 -1.97 -6.41 25.77
N LEU A 5 -1.50 -5.15 25.69
CA LEU A 5 -0.92 -4.59 24.45
C LEU A 5 0.24 -5.46 23.93
N TYR A 6 1.14 -5.82 24.81
CA TYR A 6 2.32 -6.63 24.45
C TYR A 6 1.97 -8.08 24.17
N ASP A 7 1.02 -8.67 24.87
CA ASP A 7 0.54 -10.04 24.62
C ASP A 7 -0.11 -10.13 23.23
N VAL A 8 -0.94 -9.16 22.88
CA VAL A 8 -1.56 -9.07 21.54
C VAL A 8 -0.50 -8.87 20.46
N ALA A 9 0.42 -7.92 20.65
CA ALA A 9 1.50 -7.67 19.68
C ALA A 9 2.36 -8.91 19.46
N LYS A 10 2.73 -9.61 20.54
CA LYS A 10 3.48 -10.87 20.47
C LYS A 10 2.72 -11.94 19.68
N ARG A 11 1.41 -12.04 19.87
CA ARG A 11 0.59 -12.99 19.15
C ARG A 11 0.47 -12.64 17.67
N LEU A 12 0.24 -11.36 17.34
CA LEU A 12 0.14 -10.89 15.95
C LEU A 12 1.45 -11.07 15.17
N VAL A 13 2.59 -10.75 15.78
CA VAL A 13 3.91 -10.95 15.15
C VAL A 13 4.18 -12.43 14.88
N ALA A 14 3.71 -13.33 15.75
CA ALA A 14 3.93 -14.78 15.60
C ALA A 14 3.18 -15.41 14.41
N PHE A 15 2.15 -14.76 13.86
CA PHE A 15 1.50 -15.23 12.65
C PHE A 15 2.37 -14.92 11.42
N ASP A 16 2.67 -15.94 10.64
CA ASP A 16 3.34 -15.78 9.34
C ASP A 16 2.31 -15.41 8.27
N THR A 17 2.12 -14.12 8.10
CA THR A 17 1.19 -13.53 7.14
C THR A 17 1.88 -12.84 5.98
N VAL A 18 3.01 -13.36 5.51
CA VAL A 18 3.60 -12.91 4.24
C VAL A 18 2.53 -12.95 3.15
N SER A 19 2.43 -11.91 2.31
CA SER A 19 1.30 -11.74 1.35
C SER A 19 1.09 -12.93 0.40
N SER A 20 2.07 -13.81 0.26
CA SER A 20 1.95 -15.07 -0.48
C SER A 20 1.36 -16.24 0.33
N LYS A 21 0.94 -16.00 1.57
CA LYS A 21 0.37 -16.98 2.51
C LYS A 21 -1.02 -16.57 2.96
N SER A 22 -1.76 -17.51 3.55
CA SER A 22 -3.05 -17.20 4.16
C SER A 22 -2.87 -16.38 5.43
N ASP A 23 -3.72 -15.39 5.61
CA ASP A 23 -3.80 -14.53 6.80
C ASP A 23 -4.94 -14.95 7.75
N ARG A 24 -5.67 -16.02 7.40
CA ARG A 24 -6.90 -16.44 8.06
C ARG A 24 -6.77 -16.57 9.57
N ASP A 25 -5.73 -17.23 10.06
CA ASP A 25 -5.54 -17.46 11.50
C ASP A 25 -5.34 -16.16 12.27
N ALA A 26 -4.63 -15.18 11.67
CA ALA A 26 -4.45 -13.87 12.27
C ALA A 26 -5.77 -13.08 12.31
N MET A 27 -6.56 -13.12 11.25
CA MET A 27 -7.85 -12.44 11.19
C MET A 27 -8.88 -13.08 12.12
N ASP A 28 -8.91 -14.41 12.23
CA ASP A 28 -9.75 -15.12 13.21
C ASP A 28 -9.35 -14.76 14.66
N TYR A 29 -8.04 -14.62 14.93
CA TYR A 29 -7.57 -14.17 16.24
C TYR A 29 -8.05 -12.73 16.55
N ILE A 30 -7.90 -11.79 15.60
CA ILE A 30 -8.35 -10.41 15.78
C ILE A 30 -9.86 -10.34 16.00
N ALA A 31 -10.64 -11.09 15.22
CA ALA A 31 -12.09 -11.18 15.38
C ALA A 31 -12.46 -11.73 16.75
N GLY A 32 -11.73 -12.77 17.23
CA GLY A 32 -11.87 -13.37 18.55
C GLY A 32 -11.57 -12.40 19.71
N GLU A 33 -10.66 -11.45 19.50
CA GLU A 33 -10.38 -10.38 20.47
C GLU A 33 -11.47 -9.30 20.51
N LEU A 34 -12.10 -8.99 19.38
CA LEU A 34 -13.09 -7.92 19.25
C LEU A 34 -14.52 -8.37 19.60
N ALA A 35 -14.92 -9.58 19.25
CA ALA A 35 -16.29 -10.07 19.44
C ALA A 35 -16.75 -10.07 20.92
N PRO A 36 -15.95 -10.48 21.94
CA PRO A 36 -16.35 -10.41 23.34
C PRO A 36 -16.56 -8.97 23.86
N ARG A 37 -16.07 -7.96 23.12
CA ARG A 37 -16.23 -6.53 23.44
C ARG A 37 -17.45 -5.92 22.78
N GLY A 38 -18.29 -6.74 22.16
CA GLY A 38 -19.53 -6.34 21.52
C GLY A 38 -19.42 -5.92 20.07
N PHE A 39 -18.22 -6.00 19.45
CA PHE A 39 -18.09 -5.76 18.02
C PHE A 39 -18.81 -6.88 17.22
N LYS A 40 -19.60 -6.47 16.24
CA LYS A 40 -20.00 -7.36 15.16
C LYS A 40 -18.78 -7.54 14.24
N THR A 41 -18.57 -8.74 13.74
CA THR A 41 -17.43 -9.06 12.88
C THR A 41 -17.90 -9.77 11.61
N ALA A 42 -17.27 -9.45 10.49
CA ALA A 42 -17.46 -10.11 9.21
C ALA A 42 -16.11 -10.36 8.55
N LEU A 43 -15.86 -11.60 8.14
CA LEU A 43 -14.71 -11.97 7.32
C LEU A 43 -15.16 -11.97 5.86
N GLN A 44 -14.51 -11.17 5.04
CA GLN A 44 -14.72 -11.16 3.59
C GLN A 44 -13.66 -12.03 2.93
N PRO A 45 -14.00 -13.23 2.44
CA PRO A 45 -13.06 -14.06 1.70
C PRO A 45 -12.64 -13.37 0.40
N VAL A 46 -11.36 -13.41 0.12
CA VAL A 46 -10.77 -12.93 -1.14
C VAL A 46 -9.74 -13.92 -1.61
N GLU A 47 -9.65 -14.12 -2.92
CA GLU A 47 -8.59 -14.92 -3.53
C GLU A 47 -7.67 -13.97 -4.27
N LEU A 48 -6.48 -13.82 -3.76
CA LEU A 48 -5.50 -12.87 -4.27
C LEU A 48 -4.26 -13.64 -4.72
N SER A 49 -3.93 -13.52 -6.01
CA SER A 49 -2.76 -14.20 -6.60
C SER A 49 -2.72 -15.72 -6.35
N GLY A 50 -3.90 -16.38 -6.32
CA GLY A 50 -4.02 -17.82 -6.06
C GLY A 50 -3.92 -18.20 -4.57
N VAL A 51 -3.95 -17.24 -3.66
CA VAL A 51 -3.93 -17.47 -2.21
C VAL A 51 -5.28 -17.09 -1.61
N ALA A 52 -5.88 -18.00 -0.84
CA ALA A 52 -7.09 -17.72 -0.09
C ALA A 52 -6.74 -16.87 1.14
N GLN A 53 -7.27 -15.65 1.17
CA GLN A 53 -7.09 -14.67 2.23
C GLN A 53 -8.42 -14.09 2.68
N VAL A 54 -8.43 -13.28 3.72
CA VAL A 54 -9.66 -12.65 4.21
C VAL A 54 -9.38 -11.21 4.67
N ASN A 55 -10.30 -10.30 4.36
CA ASN A 55 -10.38 -9.03 5.06
C ASN A 55 -11.29 -9.18 6.28
N LEU A 56 -11.00 -8.47 7.37
CA LEU A 56 -11.85 -8.41 8.55
C LEU A 56 -12.48 -7.02 8.65
N VAL A 57 -13.81 -6.97 8.75
CA VAL A 57 -14.56 -5.77 9.12
C VAL A 57 -15.19 -6.02 10.50
N ALA A 58 -14.89 -5.15 11.46
CA ALA A 58 -15.48 -5.23 12.80
C ALA A 58 -16.08 -3.86 13.17
N TRP A 59 -17.34 -3.84 13.65
CA TRP A 59 -18.01 -2.58 13.96
C TRP A 59 -18.82 -2.62 15.25
N LEU A 60 -18.89 -1.46 15.90
CA LEU A 60 -19.57 -1.26 17.17
C LEU A 60 -20.19 0.14 17.20
N GLY A 61 -21.30 0.28 17.94
CA GLY A 61 -22.01 1.56 18.13
C GLY A 61 -23.32 1.67 17.35
N PRO A 62 -24.05 2.77 17.51
CA PRO A 62 -25.35 2.95 16.87
C PRO A 62 -25.21 3.16 15.35
N PRO A 63 -26.22 2.75 14.55
CA PRO A 63 -26.18 2.88 13.08
C PRO A 63 -26.50 4.32 12.65
N THR A 64 -25.67 5.28 13.04
CA THR A 64 -25.79 6.70 12.66
C THR A 64 -24.78 7.05 11.58
N ALA A 65 -25.02 8.14 10.83
CA ALA A 65 -24.01 8.72 9.95
C ALA A 65 -22.82 9.29 10.76
N ASP A 66 -21.69 9.53 10.13
CA ASP A 66 -20.51 10.22 10.68
C ASP A 66 -19.68 9.44 11.72
N GLY A 67 -19.46 8.15 11.54
CA GLY A 67 -18.52 7.36 12.34
C GLY A 67 -17.06 7.49 11.88
N LEU A 68 -16.24 6.58 12.39
CA LEU A 68 -14.82 6.48 12.07
C LEU A 68 -14.46 5.06 11.63
N ILE A 69 -13.74 4.95 10.51
CA ILE A 69 -13.00 3.74 10.16
C ILE A 69 -11.56 3.90 10.69
N ILE A 70 -11.02 2.86 11.30
CA ILE A 70 -9.59 2.73 11.58
C ILE A 70 -9.13 1.47 10.85
N SER A 71 -8.10 1.62 10.02
CA SER A 71 -7.65 0.56 9.12
C SER A 71 -6.17 0.28 9.21
N GLY A 72 -5.81 -0.96 8.93
CA GLY A 72 -4.45 -1.42 8.77
C GLY A 72 -4.41 -2.78 8.09
N HIS A 73 -3.26 -3.14 7.52
CA HIS A 73 -3.07 -4.45 6.91
C HIS A 73 -2.39 -5.43 7.86
N VAL A 74 -2.70 -6.72 7.69
CA VAL A 74 -2.15 -7.79 8.52
C VAL A 74 -1.00 -8.52 7.83
N ASP A 75 -0.93 -8.40 6.50
CA ASP A 75 0.14 -9.03 5.73
C ASP A 75 1.48 -8.31 5.91
N THR A 76 2.55 -8.96 5.50
CA THR A 76 3.92 -8.47 5.61
C THR A 76 4.73 -8.88 4.38
N VAL A 77 5.79 -8.12 4.08
CA VAL A 77 6.78 -8.54 3.08
C VAL A 77 7.52 -9.80 3.51
N PRO A 78 8.06 -10.59 2.56
CA PRO A 78 8.87 -11.75 2.87
C PRO A 78 10.10 -11.41 3.71
N PHE A 79 10.49 -12.31 4.57
CA PHE A 79 11.73 -12.26 5.36
C PHE A 79 12.65 -13.47 5.07
N ASP A 80 12.09 -14.56 4.53
CA ASP A 80 12.87 -15.72 4.12
C ASP A 80 13.85 -15.35 2.98
N GLY A 81 15.12 -15.67 3.18
CA GLY A 81 16.17 -15.32 2.22
C GLY A 81 16.62 -13.84 2.26
N GLN A 82 16.02 -13.00 3.10
CA GLN A 82 16.49 -11.63 3.33
C GLN A 82 17.72 -11.66 4.26
N PRO A 83 18.91 -11.23 3.80
CA PRO A 83 20.11 -11.23 4.63
C PRO A 83 20.04 -10.17 5.73
N GLY A 84 20.79 -10.36 6.83
CA GLY A 84 20.94 -9.37 7.89
C GLY A 84 19.99 -9.55 9.08
N TRP A 85 19.11 -10.54 9.09
CA TRP A 85 18.33 -10.89 10.27
C TRP A 85 19.23 -11.48 11.36
N GLU A 86 19.27 -10.81 12.52
CA GLU A 86 19.97 -11.25 13.73
C GLU A 86 18.98 -11.79 14.78
N ARG A 87 17.68 -11.51 14.59
CA ARG A 87 16.55 -11.90 15.44
C ARG A 87 15.55 -12.72 14.67
N ALA A 88 14.78 -13.56 15.36
CA ALA A 88 13.71 -14.32 14.73
C ALA A 88 12.58 -13.39 14.26
N PRO A 89 12.26 -13.31 12.96
CA PRO A 89 11.29 -12.36 12.42
C PRO A 89 9.89 -12.47 13.04
N LEU A 90 9.46 -13.68 13.35
CA LEU A 90 8.12 -13.97 13.93
C LEU A 90 8.12 -14.04 15.47
N THR A 91 9.15 -13.48 16.11
CA THR A 91 9.22 -13.40 17.58
C THR A 91 9.35 -11.94 18.00
N LEU A 92 8.36 -11.45 18.71
CA LEU A 92 8.43 -10.11 19.29
C LEU A 92 9.48 -10.09 20.41
N GLU A 93 10.50 -9.26 20.25
CA GLU A 93 11.58 -9.07 21.22
C GLU A 93 11.67 -7.60 21.65
N ILE A 94 11.70 -7.36 22.94
CA ILE A 94 11.90 -6.02 23.50
C ILE A 94 13.36 -5.89 23.91
N ALA A 95 14.11 -4.99 23.26
CA ALA A 95 15.49 -4.72 23.59
C ALA A 95 15.73 -3.20 23.68
N GLY A 96 15.93 -2.73 24.90
CA GLY A 96 16.06 -1.29 25.18
C GLY A 96 14.79 -0.52 24.80
N GLU A 97 14.94 0.46 23.93
CA GLU A 97 13.86 1.34 23.46
C GLU A 97 13.23 0.87 22.15
N ARG A 98 13.43 -0.39 21.77
CA ARG A 98 12.94 -0.95 20.52
C ARG A 98 12.16 -2.23 20.74
N ILE A 99 11.14 -2.42 19.95
CA ILE A 99 10.32 -3.63 19.89
C ILE A 99 10.52 -4.23 18.50
N TYR A 100 11.22 -5.36 18.43
CA TYR A 100 11.61 -6.02 17.20
C TYR A 100 10.61 -7.10 16.79
N GLY A 101 10.50 -7.32 15.51
CA GLY A 101 9.72 -8.36 14.84
C GLY A 101 9.13 -7.88 13.52
N ARG A 102 8.96 -8.77 12.55
CA ARG A 102 8.32 -8.44 11.28
C ARG A 102 6.88 -8.00 11.51
N GLY A 103 6.50 -6.85 10.96
CA GLY A 103 5.18 -6.24 11.15
C GLY A 103 5.06 -5.37 12.41
N THR A 104 6.10 -5.22 13.22
CA THR A 104 6.04 -4.31 14.39
C THR A 104 5.92 -2.84 13.96
N THR A 105 6.56 -2.47 12.87
CA THR A 105 6.46 -1.17 12.22
C THR A 105 5.36 -1.16 11.18
N ASP A 106 5.28 -2.21 10.34
CA ASP A 106 4.45 -2.27 9.14
C ASP A 106 3.64 -3.57 9.08
N MET A 107 2.35 -3.58 9.55
CA MET A 107 1.82 -2.61 10.52
C MET A 107 1.02 -3.29 11.65
N LYS A 108 1.37 -4.57 11.97
CA LYS A 108 0.72 -5.34 13.06
C LYS A 108 0.84 -4.66 14.42
N GLY A 109 1.90 -3.85 14.62
CA GLY A 109 2.06 -3.03 15.82
C GLY A 109 0.91 -2.05 16.00
N PHE A 110 0.45 -1.39 14.94
CA PHE A 110 -0.73 -0.51 14.99
C PHE A 110 -2.02 -1.30 15.25
N ILE A 111 -2.17 -2.48 14.64
CA ILE A 111 -3.33 -3.35 14.92
C ILE A 111 -3.38 -3.73 16.40
N ALA A 112 -2.23 -4.07 17.02
CA ALA A 112 -2.17 -4.35 18.45
C ALA A 112 -2.63 -3.14 19.29
N GLN A 113 -2.24 -1.92 18.91
CA GLN A 113 -2.68 -0.70 19.56
C GLN A 113 -4.20 -0.48 19.41
N CYS A 114 -4.78 -0.80 18.24
CA CYS A 114 -6.22 -0.75 18.02
C CYS A 114 -6.97 -1.73 18.94
N LEU A 115 -6.46 -2.96 19.10
CA LEU A 115 -7.06 -3.96 19.95
C LEU A 115 -6.97 -3.57 21.43
N ASP A 116 -5.85 -2.99 21.90
CA ASP A 116 -5.74 -2.46 23.27
C ASP A 116 -6.69 -1.27 23.51
N ALA A 117 -6.81 -0.38 22.52
CA ALA A 117 -7.76 0.72 22.59
C ALA A 117 -9.21 0.22 22.68
N ALA A 118 -9.57 -0.81 21.90
CA ALA A 118 -10.89 -1.45 21.93
C ALA A 118 -11.11 -2.23 23.27
N HIS A 119 -10.05 -2.81 23.84
CA HIS A 119 -10.12 -3.56 25.09
C HIS A 119 -10.58 -2.70 26.28
N THR A 120 -10.21 -1.44 26.29
CA THR A 120 -10.50 -0.48 27.35
C THR A 120 -11.61 0.52 27.01
N LEU A 121 -12.24 0.38 25.82
CA LEU A 121 -13.29 1.28 25.34
C LEU A 121 -14.60 1.05 26.12
N ASP A 122 -15.16 2.12 26.66
CA ASP A 122 -16.54 2.13 27.17
C ASP A 122 -17.52 2.28 26.00
N SER A 123 -18.01 1.16 25.49
CA SER A 123 -18.92 1.11 24.35
C SER A 123 -20.26 1.83 24.56
N THR A 124 -20.67 2.04 25.83
CA THR A 124 -21.94 2.75 26.14
C THR A 124 -21.88 4.24 25.80
N ARG A 125 -20.68 4.79 25.66
CA ARG A 125 -20.44 6.19 25.30
C ARG A 125 -20.50 6.44 23.79
N LEU A 126 -20.51 5.41 22.95
CA LEU A 126 -20.55 5.57 21.50
C LEU A 126 -21.87 6.19 21.03
N LYS A 127 -21.79 7.29 20.30
CA LYS A 127 -22.88 8.00 19.63
C LYS A 127 -22.86 7.80 18.11
N ARG A 128 -21.73 7.30 17.58
CA ARG A 128 -21.48 7.06 16.16
C ARG A 128 -20.73 5.73 16.01
N PRO A 129 -20.85 5.05 14.87
CA PRO A 129 -20.17 3.78 14.67
C PRO A 129 -18.65 3.92 14.64
N LEU A 130 -17.97 3.03 15.32
CA LEU A 130 -16.54 2.74 15.17
C LEU A 130 -16.42 1.48 14.31
N VAL A 131 -15.64 1.55 13.26
CA VAL A 131 -15.40 0.43 12.34
C VAL A 131 -13.90 0.18 12.25
N PHE A 132 -13.47 -1.04 12.52
CA PHE A 132 -12.13 -1.52 12.16
C PHE A 132 -12.20 -2.25 10.83
N VAL A 133 -11.28 -1.94 9.92
CA VAL A 133 -11.09 -2.67 8.66
C VAL A 133 -9.65 -3.14 8.61
N PHE A 134 -9.45 -4.43 8.75
CA PHE A 134 -8.13 -5.02 8.62
C PHE A 134 -8.05 -5.79 7.31
N THR A 135 -7.03 -5.49 6.51
CA THR A 135 -6.93 -5.89 5.12
C THR A 135 -5.83 -6.92 4.90
N ALA A 136 -5.99 -7.66 3.82
CA ALA A 136 -5.03 -8.60 3.27
C ALA A 136 -4.28 -7.97 2.09
N SER A 137 -3.07 -8.45 1.79
CA SER A 137 -2.35 -8.16 0.54
C SER A 137 -2.20 -6.67 0.22
N GLU A 138 -1.93 -5.85 1.24
CA GLU A 138 -1.56 -4.45 1.04
C GLU A 138 -0.21 -4.37 0.34
N GLU A 139 0.78 -5.11 0.80
CA GLU A 139 2.18 -5.12 0.39
C GLU A 139 2.41 -5.49 -1.10
N ILE A 140 1.42 -6.05 -1.74
CA ILE A 140 1.45 -6.44 -3.16
C ILE A 140 0.48 -5.62 -4.01
N GLY A 141 -0.03 -4.48 -3.48
CA GLY A 141 -0.82 -3.50 -4.24
C GLY A 141 -2.16 -3.14 -3.66
N CYS A 142 -2.31 -3.15 -2.34
CA CYS A 142 -3.53 -2.75 -1.63
C CYS A 142 -4.78 -3.54 -2.09
N LEU A 143 -4.60 -4.84 -2.43
CA LEU A 143 -5.63 -5.65 -3.07
C LEU A 143 -6.82 -5.92 -2.13
N GLY A 144 -6.56 -6.05 -0.82
CA GLY A 144 -7.60 -6.21 0.18
C GLY A 144 -8.51 -4.98 0.25
N ALA A 145 -7.93 -3.78 0.32
CA ALA A 145 -8.69 -2.53 0.34
C ALA A 145 -9.47 -2.29 -0.95
N HIS A 146 -8.88 -2.64 -2.10
CA HIS A 146 -9.57 -2.62 -3.39
C HIS A 146 -10.86 -3.47 -3.36
N SER A 147 -10.81 -4.62 -2.70
CA SER A 147 -11.95 -5.54 -2.58
C SER A 147 -12.95 -5.09 -1.51
N VAL A 148 -12.48 -4.70 -0.30
CA VAL A 148 -13.37 -4.42 0.83
C VAL A 148 -14.03 -3.04 0.74
N GLY A 149 -13.36 -2.04 0.19
CA GLY A 149 -13.89 -0.68 0.10
C GLY A 149 -15.29 -0.61 -0.52
N PRO A 150 -15.49 -1.11 -1.76
CA PRO A 150 -16.83 -1.16 -2.37
C PRO A 150 -17.83 -2.06 -1.63
N ALA A 151 -17.36 -3.08 -0.90
CA ALA A 151 -18.20 -4.04 -0.19
C ALA A 151 -18.67 -3.55 1.19
N LEU A 152 -18.06 -2.48 1.76
CA LEU A 152 -18.37 -1.99 3.10
C LEU A 152 -19.87 -1.76 3.34
N LYS A 153 -20.58 -1.17 2.37
CA LYS A 153 -22.01 -0.92 2.49
C LYS A 153 -22.82 -2.22 2.68
N GLN A 154 -22.45 -3.27 1.96
CA GLN A 154 -23.11 -4.57 2.07
C GLN A 154 -22.75 -5.25 3.40
N ILE A 155 -21.48 -5.18 3.81
CA ILE A 155 -20.98 -5.82 5.03
C ILE A 155 -21.60 -5.20 6.28
N LEU A 156 -21.64 -3.86 6.34
CA LEU A 156 -22.16 -3.11 7.49
C LEU A 156 -23.70 -3.14 7.58
N GLY A 157 -24.39 -3.49 6.47
CA GLY A 157 -25.85 -3.60 6.42
C GLY A 157 -26.56 -2.27 6.74
N GLU A 158 -27.27 -2.23 7.88
CA GLU A 158 -28.00 -1.01 8.32
C GLU A 158 -27.07 0.08 8.87
N THR A 159 -25.84 -0.24 9.22
CA THR A 159 -24.87 0.74 9.71
C THR A 159 -24.33 1.54 8.51
N PRO A 160 -24.50 2.88 8.46
CA PRO A 160 -23.92 3.67 7.38
C PRO A 160 -22.40 3.55 7.35
N VAL A 161 -21.83 3.55 6.15
CA VAL A 161 -20.37 3.56 5.98
C VAL A 161 -19.84 4.91 6.49
N PRO A 162 -18.91 4.93 7.47
CA PRO A 162 -18.29 6.17 7.91
C PRO A 162 -17.55 6.88 6.79
N ARG A 163 -17.59 8.22 6.83
CA ARG A 163 -16.94 9.07 5.79
C ARG A 163 -15.48 9.38 6.07
N LEU A 164 -14.97 9.00 7.23
CA LEU A 164 -13.59 9.25 7.67
C LEU A 164 -12.88 7.92 7.91
N ALA A 165 -11.66 7.77 7.40
CA ALA A 165 -10.81 6.62 7.65
C ALA A 165 -9.42 7.06 8.12
N TRP A 166 -8.94 6.47 9.20
CA TRP A 166 -7.59 6.58 9.71
C TRP A 166 -6.81 5.32 9.36
N ILE A 167 -5.75 5.48 8.56
CA ILE A 167 -4.86 4.40 8.11
C ILE A 167 -3.59 4.45 8.96
N GLY A 168 -3.26 3.36 9.62
CA GLY A 168 -2.22 3.30 10.66
C GLY A 168 -0.81 3.03 10.17
N GLU A 169 -0.48 3.39 8.96
CA GLU A 169 0.83 3.18 8.32
C GLU A 169 1.98 3.93 9.01
N PRO A 170 3.23 3.46 8.81
CA PRO A 170 4.40 3.99 9.49
C PRO A 170 4.75 5.43 9.06
N THR A 171 4.41 6.40 9.89
CA THR A 171 4.69 7.83 9.71
C THR A 171 5.40 8.48 10.88
N SER A 172 5.85 7.68 11.85
CA SER A 172 6.38 8.19 13.14
C SER A 172 5.41 9.15 13.84
N TRP A 173 4.10 8.90 13.69
CA TRP A 173 2.98 9.74 14.13
C TRP A 173 2.83 11.08 13.39
N GLY A 174 3.56 11.32 12.29
CA GLY A 174 3.24 12.38 11.35
C GLY A 174 1.87 12.15 10.69
N VAL A 175 1.21 13.20 10.22
CA VAL A 175 -0.07 13.10 9.53
C VAL A 175 0.13 13.33 8.05
N SER A 176 -0.35 12.40 7.21
CA SER A 176 -0.34 12.56 5.75
C SER A 176 -1.75 12.52 5.18
N HIS A 177 -2.04 13.47 4.28
CA HIS A 177 -3.34 13.57 3.59
C HIS A 177 -3.26 13.16 2.13
N ALA A 178 -2.06 12.90 1.62
CA ALA A 178 -1.82 12.59 0.22
C ALA A 178 -0.72 11.55 0.05
N HIS A 179 -0.80 10.77 -1.01
CA HIS A 179 0.30 10.04 -1.62
C HIS A 179 0.08 9.92 -3.12
N LYS A 180 1.16 9.72 -3.85
CA LYS A 180 1.11 9.49 -5.30
C LYS A 180 0.52 8.12 -5.63
N SER A 181 0.04 7.96 -6.85
CA SER A 181 -0.30 6.62 -7.36
C SER A 181 0.92 5.69 -7.41
N ILE A 182 0.68 4.40 -7.52
CA ILE A 182 1.69 3.42 -7.94
C ILE A 182 1.10 2.64 -9.11
N VAL A 183 1.74 2.73 -10.26
CA VAL A 183 1.37 1.92 -11.42
C VAL A 183 2.59 1.16 -11.90
N SER A 184 2.42 -0.12 -12.14
CA SER A 184 3.47 -0.98 -12.69
C SER A 184 2.97 -1.66 -13.95
N PHE A 185 3.80 -1.72 -14.98
CA PHE A 185 3.49 -2.37 -16.25
C PHE A 185 4.72 -3.06 -16.83
N GLN A 186 4.48 -3.95 -17.77
CA GLN A 186 5.53 -4.63 -18.53
C GLN A 186 5.42 -4.28 -19.99
N VAL A 187 6.57 -3.98 -20.62
CA VAL A 187 6.71 -3.95 -22.05
C VAL A 187 7.42 -5.22 -22.50
N THR A 188 6.83 -5.93 -23.45
CA THR A 188 7.44 -7.11 -24.07
C THR A 188 7.71 -6.80 -25.54
N VAL A 189 8.96 -6.87 -25.93
CA VAL A 189 9.37 -6.80 -27.34
C VAL A 189 9.61 -8.22 -27.83
N ARG A 190 8.93 -8.57 -28.92
CA ARG A 190 9.17 -9.80 -29.67
C ARG A 190 9.80 -9.46 -31.01
N GLY A 191 10.96 -10.06 -31.28
CA GLY A 191 11.66 -9.98 -32.53
C GLY A 191 11.62 -11.31 -33.28
N ALA A 192 12.65 -11.56 -34.07
CA ALA A 192 12.87 -12.81 -34.79
C ALA A 192 14.31 -13.29 -34.55
N GLY A 193 14.45 -14.49 -34.03
CA GLY A 193 15.74 -15.11 -33.74
C GLY A 193 16.54 -15.48 -34.99
N GLY A 194 17.82 -15.78 -34.77
CA GLY A 194 18.72 -16.21 -35.83
C GLY A 194 20.18 -16.20 -35.38
N HIS A 195 21.07 -16.49 -36.32
CA HIS A 195 22.50 -16.42 -36.06
C HIS A 195 22.99 -14.97 -36.08
N SER A 196 23.74 -14.55 -35.07
CA SER A 196 24.21 -13.16 -34.91
C SER A 196 25.05 -12.63 -36.07
N GLY A 197 25.72 -13.52 -36.81
CA GLY A 197 26.48 -13.20 -38.05
C GLY A 197 25.61 -12.90 -39.26
N ALA A 198 24.27 -13.04 -39.19
CA ALA A 198 23.34 -12.76 -40.27
C ALA A 198 22.21 -11.85 -39.79
N PRO A 199 22.49 -10.60 -39.35
CA PRO A 199 21.53 -9.72 -38.66
C PRO A 199 20.30 -9.38 -39.51
N ALA A 200 20.43 -9.33 -40.82
CA ALA A 200 19.31 -9.08 -41.73
C ALA A 200 18.26 -10.20 -41.80
N LYS A 201 18.56 -11.37 -41.24
CA LYS A 201 17.64 -12.52 -41.19
C LYS A 201 16.81 -12.61 -39.89
N GLY A 202 16.90 -11.59 -39.05
CA GLY A 202 16.15 -11.56 -37.79
C GLY A 202 15.91 -10.12 -37.33
N VAL A 203 15.22 -9.98 -36.19
CA VAL A 203 15.01 -8.71 -35.49
C VAL A 203 15.43 -8.88 -34.05
N ASN A 204 16.43 -8.14 -33.64
CA ASN A 204 16.96 -8.22 -32.27
C ASN A 204 16.07 -7.46 -31.29
N ALA A 205 15.36 -8.19 -30.42
CA ALA A 205 14.45 -7.62 -29.44
C ALA A 205 15.14 -6.70 -28.42
N ILE A 206 16.42 -6.92 -28.09
CA ILE A 206 17.18 -6.01 -27.20
C ILE A 206 17.43 -4.67 -27.90
N ALA A 207 17.79 -4.69 -29.19
CA ALA A 207 18.03 -3.46 -29.94
C ALA A 207 16.74 -2.62 -30.08
N VAL A 208 15.59 -3.27 -30.25
CA VAL A 208 14.27 -2.60 -30.26
C VAL A 208 13.92 -2.09 -28.87
N MET A 209 14.18 -2.87 -27.80
CA MET A 209 13.93 -2.45 -26.42
C MET A 209 14.75 -1.20 -26.04
N ALA A 210 15.94 -1.02 -26.58
CA ALA A 210 16.71 0.22 -26.37
C ALA A 210 15.94 1.45 -26.88
N ARG A 211 15.24 1.34 -28.03
CA ARG A 211 14.38 2.44 -28.56
C ARG A 211 13.12 2.63 -27.72
N VAL A 212 12.54 1.55 -27.20
CA VAL A 212 11.42 1.62 -26.25
C VAL A 212 11.84 2.40 -25.00
N MET A 213 12.99 2.07 -24.42
CA MET A 213 13.51 2.77 -23.24
C MET A 213 13.82 4.24 -23.54
N ASP A 214 14.35 4.56 -24.69
CA ASP A 214 14.62 5.95 -25.14
C ASP A 214 13.32 6.74 -25.23
N THR A 215 12.27 6.16 -25.82
CA THR A 215 10.96 6.78 -25.95
C THR A 215 10.31 7.05 -24.57
N ILE A 216 10.35 6.06 -23.68
CA ILE A 216 9.82 6.19 -22.31
C ILE A 216 10.66 7.20 -21.51
N GLY A 217 11.99 7.16 -21.65
CA GLY A 217 12.91 8.09 -20.98
C GLY A 217 12.71 9.55 -21.41
N GLY A 218 12.43 9.78 -22.69
CA GLY A 218 12.04 11.12 -23.19
C GLY A 218 10.75 11.61 -22.52
N TYR A 219 9.75 10.75 -22.39
CA TYR A 219 8.51 11.11 -21.70
C TYR A 219 8.71 11.34 -20.19
N GLN A 220 9.58 10.56 -19.55
CA GLN A 220 9.96 10.81 -18.16
C GLN A 220 10.49 12.23 -17.95
N GLN A 221 11.30 12.75 -18.87
CA GLN A 221 11.80 14.13 -18.78
C GLN A 221 10.66 15.16 -18.84
N GLU A 222 9.64 14.92 -19.68
CA GLU A 222 8.44 15.78 -19.75
C GLU A 222 7.65 15.74 -18.42
N LEU A 223 7.47 14.56 -17.85
CA LEU A 223 6.77 14.36 -16.57
C LEU A 223 7.49 15.07 -15.43
N THR A 224 8.81 14.90 -15.31
CA THR A 224 9.61 15.50 -14.23
C THR A 224 9.76 17.01 -14.35
N ALA A 225 9.54 17.58 -15.55
CA ALA A 225 9.54 19.03 -15.75
C ALA A 225 8.26 19.71 -15.20
N ARG A 226 7.18 18.97 -15.02
CA ARG A 226 5.93 19.50 -14.45
C ARG A 226 6.02 19.46 -12.93
N ARG A 227 6.15 20.63 -12.30
CA ARG A 227 6.30 20.79 -10.84
C ARG A 227 5.26 21.79 -10.32
N PRO A 228 3.99 21.36 -10.14
CA PRO A 228 2.93 22.23 -9.66
C PRO A 228 3.23 22.78 -8.26
N ALA A 229 2.93 24.07 -8.05
CA ALA A 229 3.30 24.79 -6.83
C ALA A 229 2.66 24.19 -5.58
N GLU A 230 1.45 23.66 -5.70
CA GLU A 230 0.69 23.02 -4.62
C GLU A 230 1.35 21.76 -4.05
N TYR A 231 2.22 21.11 -4.83
CA TYR A 231 2.92 19.88 -4.40
C TYR A 231 4.36 20.11 -3.91
N LEU A 232 4.88 21.34 -3.98
CA LEU A 232 6.25 21.64 -3.52
C LEU A 232 6.44 21.37 -2.03
N GLU A 233 5.43 21.64 -1.21
CA GLU A 233 5.47 21.37 0.23
C GLU A 233 5.02 19.94 0.57
N VAL A 234 4.11 19.37 -0.23
CA VAL A 234 3.55 18.02 0.01
C VAL A 234 4.56 16.93 -0.34
N PHE A 235 5.32 17.11 -1.43
CA PHE A 235 6.35 16.19 -1.93
C PHE A 235 7.64 16.92 -2.25
N PRO A 236 8.38 17.44 -1.25
CA PRO A 236 9.49 18.35 -1.47
C PRO A 236 10.61 17.75 -2.33
N ASP A 237 10.90 16.47 -2.21
CA ASP A 237 11.94 15.79 -2.97
C ASP A 237 11.57 15.57 -4.43
N ALA A 238 10.32 15.31 -4.73
CA ALA A 238 9.82 15.03 -6.08
C ALA A 238 8.39 15.54 -6.26
N PRO A 239 8.16 16.87 -6.41
CA PRO A 239 6.82 17.45 -6.62
C PRO A 239 6.34 17.29 -8.07
N CYS A 240 6.56 16.13 -8.67
CA CYS A 240 6.25 15.80 -10.07
C CYS A 240 5.90 14.31 -10.18
N ASP A 241 5.39 13.92 -11.34
CA ASP A 241 5.28 12.51 -11.67
C ASP A 241 6.68 11.91 -11.84
N VAL A 242 6.86 10.67 -11.36
CA VAL A 242 8.15 9.97 -11.42
C VAL A 242 7.99 8.61 -12.07
N LEU A 243 9.04 8.18 -12.79
CA LEU A 243 9.08 6.89 -13.47
C LEU A 243 10.39 6.19 -13.17
N ASN A 244 10.35 4.87 -13.07
CA ASN A 244 11.51 4.02 -12.80
C ASN A 244 11.51 2.81 -13.73
N PHE A 245 12.65 2.54 -14.38
CA PHE A 245 12.92 1.26 -15.03
C PHE A 245 13.33 0.24 -13.98
N GLY A 246 12.45 -0.70 -13.66
CA GLY A 246 12.64 -1.64 -12.55
C GLY A 246 13.52 -2.83 -12.91
N THR A 247 13.14 -3.59 -13.93
CA THR A 247 13.89 -4.76 -14.40
C THR A 247 13.88 -4.88 -15.90
N ILE A 248 14.97 -5.44 -16.46
CA ILE A 248 15.05 -5.78 -17.88
C ILE A 248 15.65 -7.19 -18.04
N HIS A 249 15.03 -7.99 -18.90
CA HIS A 249 15.48 -9.35 -19.20
C HIS A 249 15.37 -9.64 -20.69
N GLY A 250 16.45 -10.15 -21.32
CA GLY A 250 16.43 -10.52 -22.72
C GLY A 250 17.71 -11.22 -23.16
N GLY A 251 17.58 -12.10 -24.15
CA GLY A 251 18.70 -12.86 -24.71
C GLY A 251 19.10 -14.09 -23.90
N ILE A 252 19.71 -15.06 -24.58
CA ILE A 252 20.17 -16.33 -23.98
C ILE A 252 21.63 -16.65 -24.33
N ALA A 253 22.15 -16.14 -25.46
CA ALA A 253 23.52 -16.37 -25.89
C ALA A 253 24.04 -15.26 -26.81
N LEU A 254 25.36 -15.01 -26.78
CA LEU A 254 26.00 -13.93 -27.52
C LEU A 254 25.98 -14.12 -29.06
N ASN A 255 25.92 -15.35 -29.54
CA ASN A 255 25.91 -15.70 -30.95
C ASN A 255 24.52 -15.88 -31.54
N MET A 256 23.48 -15.45 -30.81
CA MET A 256 22.07 -15.50 -31.23
C MET A 256 21.47 -14.10 -31.33
N ILE A 257 20.58 -13.90 -32.30
CA ILE A 257 19.69 -12.74 -32.34
C ILE A 257 18.61 -12.96 -31.30
N THR A 258 18.42 -12.04 -30.37
CA THR A 258 17.46 -12.15 -29.27
C THR A 258 16.01 -12.04 -29.78
N GLU A 259 15.19 -13.03 -29.46
CA GLU A 259 13.78 -13.08 -29.89
C GLU A 259 12.84 -12.33 -28.95
N GLU A 260 13.14 -12.29 -27.64
CA GLU A 260 12.27 -11.64 -26.64
C GLU A 260 13.10 -10.80 -25.67
N CYS A 261 12.59 -9.60 -25.38
CA CYS A 261 13.08 -8.76 -24.31
C CYS A 261 11.91 -8.18 -23.51
N LYS A 262 11.98 -8.27 -22.17
CA LYS A 262 10.97 -7.77 -21.25
C LYS A 262 11.53 -6.67 -20.37
N LEU A 263 10.79 -5.57 -20.24
CA LEU A 263 11.08 -4.45 -19.37
C LEU A 263 9.91 -4.25 -18.43
N ARG A 264 10.18 -4.19 -17.12
CA ARG A 264 9.19 -3.77 -16.13
C ARG A 264 9.47 -2.35 -15.71
N VAL A 265 8.42 -1.55 -15.72
CA VAL A 265 8.44 -0.12 -15.41
C VAL A 265 7.43 0.15 -14.31
N SER A 266 7.79 1.04 -13.39
CA SER A 266 6.84 1.61 -12.45
C SER A 266 6.84 3.12 -12.55
N TYR A 267 5.69 3.75 -12.28
CA TYR A 267 5.60 5.19 -12.18
C TYR A 267 4.63 5.59 -11.07
N ARG A 268 4.72 6.84 -10.64
CA ARG A 268 3.86 7.44 -9.62
C ARG A 268 3.37 8.79 -10.13
N THR A 269 2.06 8.98 -10.24
CA THR A 269 1.46 10.27 -10.60
C THR A 269 1.15 11.09 -9.36
N LEU A 270 1.11 12.41 -9.52
CA LEU A 270 0.62 13.32 -8.50
C LEU A 270 -0.85 13.02 -8.16
N PRO A 271 -1.32 13.42 -6.97
CA PRO A 271 -2.62 12.98 -6.44
C PRO A 271 -3.86 13.42 -7.23
N ASP A 272 -3.77 14.47 -8.01
CA ASP A 272 -4.84 15.02 -8.84
C ASP A 272 -4.89 14.45 -10.27
N ALA A 273 -3.90 13.63 -10.66
CA ALA A 273 -3.83 13.02 -11.97
C ALA A 273 -4.58 11.67 -12.02
N GLU A 274 -5.17 11.35 -13.17
CA GLU A 274 -5.67 9.99 -13.41
C GLU A 274 -4.48 9.04 -13.64
N PRO A 275 -4.32 7.99 -12.83
CA PRO A 275 -3.10 7.18 -12.84
C PRO A 275 -2.80 6.52 -14.19
N LEU A 276 -3.81 6.14 -14.96
CA LEU A 276 -3.63 5.43 -16.22
C LEU A 276 -3.29 6.33 -17.41
N ASP A 277 -3.41 7.65 -17.30
CA ASP A 277 -3.09 8.57 -18.39
C ASP A 277 -1.63 8.45 -18.84
N VAL A 278 -0.71 8.27 -17.90
CA VAL A 278 0.71 8.06 -18.19
C VAL A 278 0.92 6.73 -18.95
N PHE A 279 0.24 5.66 -18.55
CA PHE A 279 0.33 4.35 -19.20
C PHE A 279 -0.20 4.42 -20.63
N HIS A 280 -1.38 5.02 -20.85
CA HIS A 280 -1.97 5.18 -22.17
C HIS A 280 -1.13 6.07 -23.09
N GLU A 281 -0.50 7.13 -22.56
CA GLU A 281 0.41 7.96 -23.35
C GLU A 281 1.68 7.19 -23.74
N ILE A 282 2.22 6.35 -22.86
CA ILE A 282 3.33 5.45 -23.19
C ILE A 282 2.92 4.47 -24.29
N GLU A 283 1.75 3.82 -24.19
CA GLU A 283 1.24 2.93 -25.23
C GLU A 283 1.13 3.64 -26.58
N ARG A 284 0.57 4.85 -26.58
CA ARG A 284 0.45 5.67 -27.81
C ARG A 284 1.81 5.99 -28.44
N ARG A 285 2.82 6.31 -27.64
CA ARG A 285 4.18 6.59 -28.13
C ARG A 285 4.86 5.32 -28.64
N LEU A 286 4.69 4.20 -27.99
CA LEU A 286 5.26 2.92 -28.39
C LEU A 286 4.61 2.35 -29.66
N ALA A 287 3.35 2.66 -29.92
CA ALA A 287 2.68 2.27 -31.17
C ALA A 287 3.41 2.77 -32.44
N ALA A 288 4.14 3.87 -32.34
CA ALA A 288 4.98 4.36 -33.42
C ALA A 288 6.22 3.49 -33.71
N LEU A 289 6.60 2.63 -32.78
CA LEU A 289 7.74 1.71 -32.89
C LEU A 289 7.30 0.28 -33.27
N ASP A 290 6.04 -0.06 -33.10
CA ASP A 290 5.50 -1.38 -33.38
C ASP A 290 5.43 -1.65 -34.89
N GLY A 291 5.69 -2.88 -35.28
CA GLY A 291 5.61 -3.31 -36.66
C GLY A 291 6.69 -2.75 -37.59
N HIS A 292 7.66 -1.99 -37.08
CA HIS A 292 8.75 -1.47 -37.90
C HIS A 292 9.74 -2.55 -38.32
N ASP A 293 10.35 -2.32 -39.49
CA ASP A 293 11.50 -3.09 -39.99
C ASP A 293 12.79 -2.52 -39.38
N TYR A 294 13.37 -3.22 -38.43
CA TYR A 294 14.61 -2.82 -37.76
C TYR A 294 15.88 -3.42 -38.41
N ALA A 295 15.72 -4.33 -39.38
CA ALA A 295 16.83 -5.05 -39.97
C ALA A 295 16.86 -5.04 -41.51
N GLY A 296 15.89 -4.40 -42.19
CA GLY A 296 15.74 -4.40 -43.61
C GLY A 296 15.26 -5.72 -44.23
N GLY A 297 14.71 -6.62 -43.39
CA GLY A 297 14.21 -7.94 -43.77
C GLY A 297 12.67 -8.04 -43.77
N GLU A 298 12.18 -9.28 -43.86
CA GLU A 298 10.74 -9.56 -43.86
C GLU A 298 10.14 -9.55 -42.43
N HIS A 299 10.97 -9.71 -41.41
CA HIS A 299 10.54 -9.77 -40.02
C HIS A 299 10.27 -8.39 -39.45
N ARG A 300 9.29 -8.30 -38.53
CA ARG A 300 8.89 -7.10 -37.83
C ARG A 300 8.95 -7.31 -36.33
N ALA A 301 9.28 -6.28 -35.56
CA ALA A 301 9.16 -6.31 -34.14
C ALA A 301 7.70 -6.18 -33.74
N LYS A 302 7.29 -6.86 -32.67
CA LYS A 302 6.01 -6.67 -31.99
C LYS A 302 6.26 -6.15 -30.59
N ILE A 303 5.57 -5.07 -30.22
CA ILE A 303 5.66 -4.44 -28.91
C ILE A 303 4.30 -4.60 -28.22
N GLU A 304 4.31 -5.23 -27.06
CA GLU A 304 3.14 -5.49 -26.24
C GLU A 304 3.32 -4.85 -24.87
N THR A 305 2.27 -4.23 -24.36
CA THR A 305 2.21 -3.70 -23.01
C THR A 305 1.22 -4.50 -22.17
N SER A 306 1.48 -4.63 -20.89
CA SER A 306 0.54 -5.23 -19.94
C SER A 306 0.63 -4.54 -18.60
N LEU A 307 -0.52 -4.10 -18.08
CA LEU A 307 -0.63 -3.57 -16.73
C LEU A 307 -0.39 -4.69 -15.72
N LEU A 308 0.43 -4.44 -14.70
CA LEU A 308 0.75 -5.41 -13.65
C LEU A 308 0.03 -5.07 -12.34
N ASN A 309 0.05 -3.79 -11.95
CA ASN A 309 -0.55 -3.32 -10.71
C ASN A 309 -0.94 -1.85 -10.82
N ILE A 310 -1.96 -1.47 -10.05
CA ILE A 310 -2.39 -0.09 -9.87
C ILE A 310 -2.82 0.14 -8.42
N VAL A 311 -2.20 1.12 -7.77
CA VAL A 311 -2.67 1.72 -6.53
C VAL A 311 -3.03 3.17 -6.84
N PRO A 312 -4.30 3.58 -6.68
CA PRO A 312 -4.71 4.96 -6.92
C PRO A 312 -3.95 5.94 -6.05
N PRO A 313 -3.91 7.23 -6.40
CA PRO A 313 -3.39 8.23 -5.48
C PRO A 313 -4.36 8.48 -4.33
N LEU A 314 -3.83 8.94 -3.21
CA LEU A 314 -4.60 9.53 -2.12
C LEU A 314 -4.52 11.05 -2.22
N ASN A 315 -5.68 11.71 -2.16
CA ASN A 315 -5.79 13.17 -2.08
C ASN A 315 -7.00 13.54 -1.23
N SER A 316 -6.79 13.58 0.07
CA SER A 316 -7.85 13.92 1.03
C SER A 316 -7.90 15.41 1.31
N PRO A 317 -9.10 16.00 1.45
CA PRO A 317 -9.23 17.40 1.82
C PRO A 317 -8.62 17.65 3.20
N ARG A 318 -7.95 18.80 3.35
CA ARG A 318 -7.44 19.29 4.64
C ARG A 318 -8.57 19.94 5.47
N GLY A 319 -8.33 20.14 6.76
CA GLY A 319 -9.31 20.78 7.66
C GLY A 319 -10.43 19.85 8.11
N THR A 320 -10.28 18.54 7.96
CA THR A 320 -11.28 17.57 8.39
C THR A 320 -11.32 17.39 9.91
N ALA A 321 -12.44 16.88 10.43
CA ALA A 321 -12.55 16.53 11.83
C ALA A 321 -11.51 15.47 12.27
N LEU A 322 -11.19 14.51 11.39
CA LEU A 322 -10.16 13.52 11.64
C LEU A 322 -8.76 14.16 11.70
N GLU A 323 -8.43 15.04 10.74
CA GLU A 323 -7.14 15.75 10.76
C GLU A 323 -6.96 16.56 12.05
N SER A 324 -8.00 17.28 12.45
CA SER A 324 -7.99 18.04 13.70
C SER A 324 -7.82 17.14 14.94
N ALA A 325 -8.45 15.96 14.94
CA ALA A 325 -8.30 14.99 16.03
C ALA A 325 -6.89 14.38 16.07
N LEU A 326 -6.30 14.07 14.91
CA LEU A 326 -4.94 13.57 14.81
C LEU A 326 -3.92 14.62 15.26
N PHE A 327 -4.05 15.88 14.85
CA PHE A 327 -3.18 16.96 15.31
C PHE A 327 -3.21 17.15 16.84
N GLU A 328 -4.39 17.01 17.45
CA GLU A 328 -4.52 17.10 18.91
C GLU A 328 -3.73 16.02 19.65
N VAL A 329 -3.73 14.78 19.15
CA VAL A 329 -3.07 13.66 19.83
C VAL A 329 -1.59 13.50 19.46
N THR A 330 -1.18 13.94 18.27
CA THR A 330 0.21 13.84 17.80
C THR A 330 1.04 15.06 18.16
N GLY A 331 0.40 16.23 18.24
CA GLY A 331 1.07 17.53 18.37
C GLY A 331 1.43 18.16 17.04
N GLU A 332 1.17 17.49 15.91
CA GLU A 332 1.38 18.01 14.56
C GLU A 332 0.50 19.23 14.29
N LYS A 333 0.93 20.07 13.35
CA LYS A 333 0.21 21.30 12.95
C LYS A 333 -0.15 21.31 11.46
N THR A 334 0.48 20.44 10.69
CA THR A 334 0.29 20.34 9.24
C THR A 334 0.27 18.86 8.84
N SER A 335 -0.41 18.56 7.75
CA SER A 335 -0.34 17.26 7.11
C SER A 335 0.48 17.34 5.82
N GLY A 336 1.23 16.31 5.53
CA GLY A 336 2.10 16.19 4.36
C GLY A 336 1.68 15.12 3.38
N GLY A 337 2.61 14.69 2.53
CA GLY A 337 2.47 13.56 1.62
C GLY A 337 3.29 12.36 2.07
N ALA A 338 2.73 11.16 1.96
CA ALA A 338 3.47 9.93 2.12
C ALA A 338 4.22 9.55 0.82
N LEU A 339 5.38 8.90 0.96
CA LEU A 339 6.22 8.51 -0.19
C LEU A 339 5.83 7.14 -0.75
N TYR A 340 4.87 6.46 -0.15
CA TYR A 340 4.38 5.12 -0.48
C TYR A 340 2.86 5.15 -0.72
N GLY A 341 2.34 4.10 -1.36
CA GLY A 341 0.90 3.93 -1.53
C GLY A 341 0.32 3.23 -0.31
N THR A 342 -0.97 3.41 -0.06
CA THR A 342 -1.67 2.81 1.08
C THR A 342 -3.09 2.39 0.72
N ASP A 343 -3.70 1.57 1.54
CA ASP A 343 -5.12 1.21 1.48
C ASP A 343 -6.07 2.43 1.44
N GLY A 344 -5.62 3.56 2.02
CA GLY A 344 -6.39 4.80 2.06
C GLY A 344 -6.84 5.32 0.71
N SER A 345 -6.08 5.03 -0.35
CA SER A 345 -6.44 5.42 -1.71
C SER A 345 -7.70 4.71 -2.23
N TRP A 346 -7.87 3.42 -1.92
CA TRP A 346 -9.05 2.67 -2.31
C TRP A 346 -10.29 3.05 -1.49
N PHE A 347 -10.10 3.39 -0.21
CA PHE A 347 -11.18 3.98 0.59
C PHE A 347 -11.60 5.34 0.03
N THR A 348 -10.65 6.17 -0.39
CA THR A 348 -10.95 7.46 -1.01
C THR A 348 -11.71 7.30 -2.33
N ARG A 349 -11.33 6.34 -3.16
CA ARG A 349 -12.11 5.97 -4.35
C ARG A 349 -13.53 5.47 -4.02
N SER A 350 -13.72 4.95 -2.82
CA SER A 350 -15.06 4.55 -2.30
C SER A 350 -15.81 5.70 -1.62
N GLY A 351 -15.32 6.93 -1.72
CA GLY A 351 -15.96 8.13 -1.15
C GLY A 351 -15.67 8.37 0.33
N ILE A 352 -14.61 7.75 0.88
CA ILE A 352 -14.22 7.84 2.28
C ILE A 352 -12.94 8.69 2.38
N THR A 353 -12.99 9.82 3.08
CA THR A 353 -11.81 10.67 3.31
C THR A 353 -10.81 9.96 4.23
N SER A 354 -9.61 9.69 3.74
CA SER A 354 -8.60 8.89 4.43
C SER A 354 -7.39 9.74 4.82
N LEU A 355 -6.90 9.57 6.05
CA LEU A 355 -5.64 10.15 6.51
C LEU A 355 -4.71 9.04 7.04
N ILE A 356 -3.42 9.23 6.85
CA ILE A 356 -2.39 8.28 7.23
C ILE A 356 -1.69 8.81 8.48
N CYS A 357 -1.58 7.97 9.51
CA CYS A 357 -0.86 8.30 10.73
C CYS A 357 -0.63 7.03 11.56
N GLY A 358 0.60 6.69 11.87
CA GLY A 358 0.90 5.51 12.68
C GLY A 358 2.25 5.56 13.38
N PRO A 359 2.54 4.59 14.27
CA PRO A 359 3.68 4.61 15.19
C PRO A 359 5.02 4.30 14.54
N GLY A 360 4.99 3.51 13.47
CA GLY A 360 6.18 2.97 12.81
C GLY A 360 7.01 4.05 12.10
N ASP A 361 8.26 3.74 11.86
CA ASP A 361 9.18 4.55 11.07
C ASP A 361 9.39 3.86 9.71
N LEU A 362 9.11 4.58 8.63
CA LEU A 362 9.24 4.05 7.27
C LEU A 362 10.64 3.49 6.97
N GLU A 363 11.69 4.07 7.55
CA GLU A 363 13.06 3.59 7.36
C GLU A 363 13.30 2.20 7.96
N GLN A 364 12.43 1.76 8.87
CA GLN A 364 12.49 0.44 9.50
C GLN A 364 11.57 -0.57 8.79
N ALA A 365 10.61 -0.13 7.98
CA ALA A 365 9.76 -0.99 7.20
C ALA A 365 10.57 -1.78 6.17
N HIS A 366 10.20 -3.04 5.93
CA HIS A 366 10.85 -3.94 4.94
C HIS A 366 12.32 -4.26 5.21
N GLN A 367 12.89 -3.80 6.34
CA GLN A 367 14.28 -4.06 6.70
C GLN A 367 14.44 -5.34 7.53
N PRO A 368 15.63 -6.01 7.51
CA PRO A 368 15.95 -7.01 8.51
C PRO A 368 16.04 -6.34 9.89
N ASN A 369 15.65 -7.08 10.94
CA ASN A 369 15.52 -6.57 12.30
C ASN A 369 14.54 -5.39 12.41
N GLU A 370 13.47 -5.41 11.62
CA GLU A 370 12.37 -4.45 11.71
C GLU A 370 11.96 -4.22 13.16
N HIS A 371 11.72 -2.96 13.52
CA HIS A 371 11.34 -2.60 14.86
C HIS A 371 10.56 -1.28 14.91
N VAL A 372 9.72 -1.15 15.92
CA VAL A 372 9.09 0.12 16.29
C VAL A 372 9.72 0.66 17.57
N ARG A 373 9.78 1.97 17.69
CA ARG A 373 10.20 2.62 18.94
C ARG A 373 9.19 2.35 20.04
N ARG A 374 9.68 1.98 21.22
CA ARG A 374 8.84 1.61 22.37
C ARG A 374 7.96 2.78 22.84
N ASP A 375 8.48 3.99 22.88
CA ASP A 375 7.72 5.19 23.26
C ASP A 375 6.57 5.48 22.27
N ALA A 376 6.81 5.32 20.97
CA ALA A 376 5.80 5.47 19.94
C ALA A 376 4.74 4.37 20.03
N PHE A 377 5.15 3.14 20.34
CA PHE A 377 4.26 2.02 20.51
C PHE A 377 3.39 2.15 21.78
N ASP A 378 3.98 2.47 22.91
CA ASP A 378 3.29 2.53 24.21
C ASP A 378 2.22 3.63 24.28
N ARG A 379 2.42 4.75 23.58
CA ARG A 379 1.45 5.87 23.58
C ARG A 379 0.27 5.67 22.63
N GLY A 380 0.40 4.80 21.63
CA GLY A 380 -0.60 4.61 20.57
C GLY A 380 -2.00 4.29 21.05
N PRO A 381 -2.23 3.34 21.97
CA PRO A 381 -3.57 3.02 22.45
C PRO A 381 -4.30 4.23 23.08
N ALA A 382 -3.58 5.07 23.83
CA ALA A 382 -4.16 6.26 24.42
C ALA A 382 -4.52 7.32 23.34
N MET A 383 -3.70 7.43 22.31
CA MET A 383 -3.99 8.33 21.16
C MET A 383 -5.21 7.84 20.39
N ILE A 384 -5.27 6.54 20.09
CA ILE A 384 -6.42 5.94 19.38
C ILE A 384 -7.71 6.16 20.18
N ARG A 385 -7.71 5.89 21.51
CA ARG A 385 -8.88 6.13 22.35
C ARG A 385 -9.35 7.59 22.29
N LYS A 386 -8.44 8.56 22.38
CA LYS A 386 -8.79 9.99 22.31
C LYS A 386 -9.45 10.34 20.98
N VAL A 387 -8.93 9.82 19.86
CA VAL A 387 -9.54 10.05 18.54
C VAL A 387 -10.93 9.41 18.46
N ILE A 388 -11.09 8.18 18.96
CA ILE A 388 -12.41 7.51 19.05
C ILE A 388 -13.38 8.33 19.92
N GLU A 389 -12.93 8.77 21.11
CA GLU A 389 -13.78 9.59 22.01
C GLU A 389 -14.22 10.87 21.33
N ARG A 390 -13.33 11.56 20.63
CA ARG A 390 -13.64 12.80 19.94
C ARG A 390 -14.62 12.61 18.76
N LEU A 391 -14.44 11.57 17.96
CA LEU A 391 -15.18 11.38 16.72
C LEU A 391 -16.40 10.47 16.89
N CYS A 392 -16.38 9.54 17.84
CA CYS A 392 -17.45 8.58 18.01
C CYS A 392 -18.27 8.76 19.30
N CYS A 393 -17.73 9.42 20.34
CA CYS A 393 -18.44 9.62 21.61
C CYS A 393 -18.94 11.04 21.84
N ALA A 394 -18.40 12.04 21.16
CA ALA A 394 -18.86 13.41 21.27
C ALA A 394 -20.31 13.57 20.72
N ALA A 395 -21.09 14.42 21.37
CA ALA A 395 -22.46 14.72 20.99
C ALA A 395 -22.56 15.46 19.63
#